data_adf553e5d7ee667d5657ba517bbb063d
#
_entry.id   adf553e5d7ee667d5657ba517bbb063d
#
_cell.length_a   1.000
_cell.length_b   1.000
_cell.length_c   1.000
_cell.angle_alpha   90.00
_cell.angle_beta   90.00
_cell.angle_gamma   90.00
#
_symmetry.space_group_name_H-M   'P 1'
#
loop_
_entity.id
_entity.type
_entity.pdbx_description
1 polymer ?
#
loop_
_entity_poly.entity_id
_entity_poly.type
_entity_poly.pdbx_seq_one_letter_code
_entity_poly.pdbx_strand_id
1 'polypeptide(L)'
;MATKEKRIVKVMRLRILKPAGEMSWSQLGKLLRDTRYRVFRLANLAVSEAYLNFHLWRTGRSQEFKADDMGKLSRRLRQMLADEGVAADELDRFSPTGAVPDAVSGPLFQYKIRAITNKNKWREVIRGTASLPTFRLDMAIPVRCDKARMRRLERMENGDVQVELTICRKPYPRVVLQTGDIGGGQEAILARLLDNTGNDLTGYRQRVFEIKQERQTSKWWLYITYDLPAPQTGKADPDVVVGVDVGYAVPLYVAINNGHARLGWRQFDALGRRIRKLQTQVLARRRSIQRGGRVNISHATARSGHGVKRKLLPTEILQRRIDKAYQTLNHQLSASVIDFARDHGAGVIQVEDLEGLKEELTGTYIGARWRYHQLHQFLKYKAEENGIEFRAVNPRFTSRRCSKCGHINVAFDRAYRDAHRENGKTARFICPQCGFEADADYNAARNLATLDIEALIEAQCARQGLTKDAL
;
A
#
# COMPACT_ATOMS: atom_id res chain seq x y z
N MET A 1 14.43 23.33 -20.30
CA MET A 1 13.26 22.76 -19.59
C MET A 1 13.70 22.57 -18.15
N ALA A 2 13.06 23.23 -17.18
CA ALA A 2 13.40 23.04 -15.78
C ALA A 2 13.06 21.59 -15.39
N THR A 3 14.04 20.84 -14.96
CA THR A 3 13.88 19.47 -14.42
C THR A 3 12.92 19.57 -13.24
N LYS A 4 11.76 18.91 -13.37
CA LYS A 4 10.77 18.86 -12.30
C LYS A 4 11.41 18.23 -11.07
N GLU A 5 11.61 19.01 -10.01
CA GLU A 5 12.17 18.54 -8.75
C GLU A 5 11.42 17.27 -8.28
N LYS A 6 12.17 16.18 -8.09
CA LYS A 6 11.61 14.90 -7.61
C LYS A 6 11.17 15.10 -6.16
N ARG A 7 9.93 14.76 -5.84
CA ARG A 7 9.34 14.95 -4.52
C ARG A 7 8.83 13.61 -3.96
N ILE A 8 8.96 13.44 -2.67
CA ILE A 8 8.52 12.25 -1.94
C ILE A 8 7.22 12.57 -1.23
N VAL A 9 6.22 11.69 -1.39
CA VAL A 9 4.92 11.81 -0.74
C VAL A 9 4.86 10.91 0.49
N LYS A 10 4.53 11.49 1.64
CA LYS A 10 4.37 10.79 2.92
C LYS A 10 3.00 11.04 3.53
N VAL A 11 2.62 10.17 4.46
CA VAL A 11 1.38 10.30 5.22
C VAL A 11 1.69 10.22 6.71
N MET A 12 1.27 11.24 7.45
CA MET A 12 1.26 11.25 8.91
C MET A 12 -0.17 11.00 9.39
N ARG A 13 -0.34 10.22 10.46
CA ARG A 13 -1.65 10.04 11.09
C ARG A 13 -1.63 10.51 12.53
N LEU A 14 -2.60 11.30 12.90
CA LEU A 14 -2.79 11.83 14.25
C LEU A 14 -4.14 11.38 14.80
N ARG A 15 -4.17 10.95 16.05
CA ARG A 15 -5.41 10.56 16.70
C ARG A 15 -6.21 11.79 17.10
N ILE A 16 -7.52 11.78 16.83
CA ILE A 16 -8.46 12.76 17.37
C ILE A 16 -8.78 12.33 18.81
N LEU A 17 -8.38 13.15 19.79
CA LEU A 17 -8.55 12.88 21.22
C LEU A 17 -9.91 13.28 21.72
N LYS A 18 -10.33 14.51 21.41
CA LYS A 18 -11.60 15.09 21.85
C LYS A 18 -12.03 16.22 20.92
N PRO A 19 -13.32 16.55 20.88
CA PRO A 19 -13.76 17.82 20.32
C PRO A 19 -13.22 18.96 21.19
N ALA A 20 -13.06 20.13 20.60
CA ALA A 20 -12.70 21.37 21.26
C ALA A 20 -13.86 22.37 21.14
N GLY A 21 -13.98 23.28 22.12
CA GLY A 21 -15.10 24.22 22.21
C GLY A 21 -16.37 23.56 22.76
N GLU A 22 -17.53 24.04 22.33
CA GLU A 22 -18.84 23.63 22.88
C GLU A 22 -19.35 22.27 22.35
N MET A 23 -18.71 21.71 21.33
CA MET A 23 -19.17 20.47 20.71
C MET A 23 -18.86 19.25 21.58
N SER A 24 -19.87 18.42 21.86
CA SER A 24 -19.69 17.15 22.55
C SER A 24 -19.15 16.04 21.61
N TRP A 25 -18.62 14.95 22.22
CA TRP A 25 -18.22 13.76 21.45
C TRP A 25 -19.40 13.13 20.67
N SER A 26 -20.59 13.16 21.23
CA SER A 26 -21.80 12.64 20.57
C SER A 26 -22.11 13.42 19.30
N GLN A 27 -22.05 14.75 19.37
CA GLN A 27 -22.28 15.64 18.24
C GLN A 27 -21.21 15.51 17.17
N LEU A 28 -19.93 15.49 17.55
CA LEU A 28 -18.83 15.28 16.61
C LEU A 28 -18.93 13.91 15.96
N GLY A 29 -19.16 12.86 16.75
CA GLY A 29 -19.29 11.49 16.23
C GLY A 29 -20.46 11.33 15.27
N LYS A 30 -21.60 11.99 15.52
CA LYS A 30 -22.75 12.04 14.61
C LYS A 30 -22.36 12.77 13.32
N LEU A 31 -21.81 13.97 13.41
CA LEU A 31 -21.38 14.76 12.26
C LEU A 31 -20.42 13.98 11.35
N LEU A 32 -19.40 13.33 11.92
CA LEU A 32 -18.43 12.54 11.14
C LEU A 32 -19.07 11.31 10.48
N ARG A 33 -19.96 10.60 11.18
CA ARG A 33 -20.65 9.43 10.60
C ARG A 33 -21.61 9.84 9.47
N ASP A 34 -22.38 10.89 9.67
CA ASP A 34 -23.34 11.41 8.70
C ASP A 34 -22.58 11.93 7.45
N THR A 35 -21.51 12.71 7.65
CA THR A 35 -20.64 13.16 6.55
C THR A 35 -20.06 11.98 5.78
N ARG A 36 -19.52 10.97 6.47
CA ARG A 36 -18.98 9.76 5.82
C ARG A 36 -20.03 9.02 5.01
N TYR A 37 -21.23 8.84 5.55
CA TYR A 37 -22.31 8.16 4.86
C TYR A 37 -22.71 8.88 3.58
N ARG A 38 -22.82 10.20 3.62
CA ARG A 38 -23.16 11.02 2.45
C ARG A 38 -22.05 11.03 1.40
N VAL A 39 -20.80 11.21 1.82
CA VAL A 39 -19.65 11.10 0.91
C VAL A 39 -19.60 9.72 0.25
N PHE A 40 -19.84 8.67 1.01
CA PHE A 40 -19.94 7.30 0.48
C PHE A 40 -21.03 7.14 -0.58
N ARG A 41 -22.25 7.61 -0.31
CA ARG A 41 -23.36 7.52 -1.26
C ARG A 41 -23.05 8.29 -2.53
N LEU A 42 -22.62 9.54 -2.39
CA LEU A 42 -22.36 10.42 -3.53
C LEU A 42 -21.19 9.93 -4.39
N ALA A 43 -20.12 9.43 -3.77
CA ALA A 43 -19.01 8.86 -4.51
C ALA A 43 -19.40 7.62 -5.32
N ASN A 44 -20.26 6.74 -4.76
CA ASN A 44 -20.77 5.57 -5.48
C ASN A 44 -21.72 5.95 -6.61
N LEU A 45 -22.54 6.95 -6.39
CA LEU A 45 -23.43 7.47 -7.41
C LEU A 45 -22.64 8.06 -8.57
N ALA A 46 -21.58 8.84 -8.28
CA ALA A 46 -20.68 9.37 -9.29
C ALA A 46 -19.97 8.27 -10.10
N VAL A 47 -19.56 7.16 -9.45
CA VAL A 47 -19.01 5.98 -10.15
C VAL A 47 -20.05 5.34 -11.07
N SER A 48 -21.28 5.20 -10.62
CA SER A 48 -22.36 4.63 -11.42
C SER A 48 -22.68 5.50 -12.64
N GLU A 49 -22.75 6.82 -12.47
CA GLU A 49 -22.94 7.77 -13.55
C GLU A 49 -21.80 7.73 -14.57
N ALA A 50 -20.56 7.72 -14.11
CA ALA A 50 -19.41 7.61 -14.99
C ALA A 50 -19.43 6.30 -15.80
N TYR A 51 -19.83 5.19 -15.16
CA TYR A 51 -19.98 3.91 -15.85
C TYR A 51 -21.09 3.96 -16.91
N LEU A 52 -22.24 4.51 -16.57
CA LEU A 52 -23.37 4.66 -17.52
C LEU A 52 -22.95 5.51 -18.74
N ASN A 53 -22.31 6.65 -18.50
CA ASN A 53 -21.81 7.51 -19.57
C ASN A 53 -20.78 6.79 -20.45
N PHE A 54 -19.86 6.02 -19.85
CA PHE A 54 -18.92 5.20 -20.59
C PHE A 54 -19.61 4.11 -21.42
N HIS A 55 -20.63 3.46 -20.86
CA HIS A 55 -21.43 2.45 -21.57
C HIS A 55 -22.13 3.06 -22.77
N LEU A 56 -22.81 4.20 -22.62
CA LEU A 56 -23.50 4.89 -23.70
C LEU A 56 -22.55 5.30 -24.83
N TRP A 57 -21.39 5.82 -24.48
CA TRP A 57 -20.35 6.14 -25.47
C TRP A 57 -19.82 4.89 -26.19
N ARG A 58 -19.53 3.82 -25.45
CA ARG A 58 -19.03 2.56 -26.04
C ARG A 58 -20.03 1.85 -26.95
N THR A 59 -21.31 2.06 -26.73
CA THR A 59 -22.41 1.49 -27.54
C THR A 59 -22.88 2.43 -28.65
N GLY A 60 -22.20 3.54 -28.88
CA GLY A 60 -22.54 4.52 -29.93
C GLY A 60 -23.80 5.35 -29.66
N ARG A 61 -24.34 5.29 -28.43
CA ARG A 61 -25.53 6.06 -28.03
C ARG A 61 -25.20 7.47 -27.51
N SER A 62 -23.89 7.79 -27.35
CA SER A 62 -23.38 9.12 -27.04
C SER A 62 -22.14 9.39 -27.86
N GLN A 63 -22.01 10.63 -28.37
CA GLN A 63 -20.84 11.05 -29.16
C GLN A 63 -19.63 11.37 -28.32
N GLU A 64 -19.79 11.73 -27.04
CA GLU A 64 -18.71 12.11 -26.13
C GLU A 64 -18.78 11.34 -24.81
N PHE A 65 -17.60 10.94 -24.33
CA PHE A 65 -17.42 10.49 -22.96
C PHE A 65 -16.62 11.54 -22.17
N LYS A 66 -17.30 12.16 -21.20
CA LYS A 66 -16.68 13.04 -20.20
C LYS A 66 -16.88 12.46 -18.82
N ALA A 67 -15.87 11.78 -18.30
CA ALA A 67 -15.85 11.30 -16.91
C ALA A 67 -15.80 12.47 -15.90
N ASP A 68 -15.36 13.63 -16.36
CA ASP A 68 -14.90 14.75 -15.53
C ASP A 68 -15.80 16.00 -15.56
N ASP A 69 -17.02 15.89 -16.07
CA ASP A 69 -17.95 17.04 -15.99
C ASP A 69 -18.51 17.18 -14.56
N MET A 70 -17.62 17.69 -13.70
CA MET A 70 -17.90 17.88 -12.27
C MET A 70 -19.06 18.86 -12.03
N GLY A 71 -19.25 19.84 -12.91
CA GLY A 71 -20.36 20.78 -12.80
C GLY A 71 -21.71 20.12 -13.07
N LYS A 72 -21.78 19.25 -14.06
CA LYS A 72 -22.98 18.48 -14.40
C LYS A 72 -23.25 17.41 -13.34
N LEU A 73 -22.21 16.72 -12.90
CA LEU A 73 -22.28 15.71 -11.83
C LEU A 73 -22.76 16.34 -10.52
N SER A 74 -22.22 17.47 -10.13
CA SER A 74 -22.60 18.18 -8.90
C SER A 74 -24.06 18.61 -8.92
N ARG A 75 -24.55 19.15 -10.03
CA ARG A 75 -25.97 19.54 -10.20
C ARG A 75 -26.90 18.34 -10.09
N ARG A 76 -26.56 17.22 -10.76
CA ARG A 76 -27.35 16.01 -10.72
C ARG A 76 -27.38 15.38 -9.34
N LEU A 77 -26.25 15.36 -8.63
CA LEU A 77 -26.17 14.88 -7.25
C LEU A 77 -27.03 15.74 -6.30
N ARG A 78 -27.04 17.06 -6.48
CA ARG A 78 -27.94 17.95 -5.71
C ARG A 78 -29.40 17.61 -5.95
N GLN A 79 -29.79 17.44 -7.22
CA GLN A 79 -31.18 17.09 -7.57
C GLN A 79 -31.58 15.77 -6.91
N MET A 80 -30.76 14.75 -7.01
CA MET A 80 -31.04 13.44 -6.42
C MET A 80 -31.17 13.47 -4.90
N LEU A 81 -30.36 14.30 -4.22
CA LEU A 81 -30.48 14.49 -2.77
C LEU A 81 -31.77 15.23 -2.40
N ALA A 82 -32.15 16.23 -3.22
CA ALA A 82 -33.42 16.94 -3.05
C ALA A 82 -34.61 15.99 -3.25
N ASP A 83 -34.55 15.13 -4.25
CA ASP A 83 -35.58 14.10 -4.53
C ASP A 83 -35.66 13.06 -3.40
N GLU A 84 -34.57 12.82 -2.66
CA GLU A 84 -34.52 11.99 -1.46
C GLU A 84 -34.99 12.72 -0.18
N GLY A 85 -35.44 13.98 -0.30
CA GLY A 85 -35.97 14.76 0.82
C GLY A 85 -34.88 15.38 1.71
N VAL A 86 -33.65 15.52 1.22
CA VAL A 86 -32.59 16.24 1.95
C VAL A 86 -32.88 17.74 1.90
N ALA A 87 -32.95 18.38 3.06
CA ALA A 87 -33.24 19.81 3.16
C ALA A 87 -32.20 20.68 2.46
N ALA A 88 -32.61 21.81 1.88
CA ALA A 88 -31.77 22.69 1.09
C ALA A 88 -30.54 23.24 1.87
N ASP A 89 -30.71 23.57 3.14
CA ASP A 89 -29.63 24.00 4.03
C ASP A 89 -28.60 22.88 4.29
N GLU A 90 -29.04 21.65 4.31
CA GLU A 90 -28.23 20.48 4.45
C GLU A 90 -27.48 20.14 3.14
N LEU A 91 -28.14 20.34 1.99
CA LEU A 91 -27.50 20.28 0.67
C LEU A 91 -26.37 21.32 0.55
N ASP A 92 -26.59 22.51 1.05
CA ASP A 92 -25.59 23.59 1.03
C ASP A 92 -24.40 23.33 1.94
N ARG A 93 -24.54 22.55 3.02
CA ARG A 93 -23.43 22.13 3.87
C ARG A 93 -22.42 21.25 3.12
N PHE A 94 -22.86 20.52 2.11
CA PHE A 94 -22.02 19.56 1.36
C PHE A 94 -21.60 20.05 -0.01
N SER A 95 -22.03 21.22 -0.46
CA SER A 95 -21.74 21.79 -1.77
C SER A 95 -21.31 23.26 -1.66
N PRO A 96 -20.46 23.77 -2.54
CA PRO A 96 -19.40 23.20 -3.39
C PRO A 96 -18.03 23.16 -2.70
N THR A 97 -17.97 23.42 -1.40
CA THR A 97 -16.75 23.65 -0.60
C THR A 97 -16.48 22.57 0.45
N GLY A 98 -17.19 21.46 0.42
CA GLY A 98 -17.09 20.39 1.42
C GLY A 98 -16.41 19.13 0.92
N ALA A 99 -16.42 18.10 1.76
CA ALA A 99 -15.80 16.79 1.51
C ALA A 99 -16.30 16.06 0.24
N VAL A 100 -17.50 16.40 -0.27
CA VAL A 100 -18.11 15.71 -1.41
C VAL A 100 -17.39 15.99 -2.72
N PRO A 101 -17.13 17.26 -3.13
CA PRO A 101 -16.38 17.53 -4.34
C PRO A 101 -14.98 16.90 -4.31
N ASP A 102 -14.32 16.92 -3.17
CA ASP A 102 -12.99 16.34 -3.03
C ASP A 102 -13.00 14.81 -3.12
N ALA A 103 -14.06 14.15 -2.65
CA ALA A 103 -14.23 12.71 -2.77
C ALA A 103 -14.37 12.23 -4.22
N VAL A 104 -15.05 13.03 -5.07
CA VAL A 104 -15.29 12.68 -6.48
C VAL A 104 -14.25 13.29 -7.44
N SER A 105 -13.30 14.06 -6.95
CA SER A 105 -12.14 14.57 -7.72
C SER A 105 -10.81 13.95 -7.28
N GLY A 106 -10.79 13.28 -6.14
CA GLY A 106 -9.56 12.75 -5.53
C GLY A 106 -8.94 11.56 -6.27
N PRO A 107 -7.67 11.24 -5.96
CA PRO A 107 -6.92 10.17 -6.64
C PRO A 107 -7.61 8.80 -6.60
N LEU A 108 -8.29 8.47 -5.50
CA LEU A 108 -9.02 7.20 -5.37
C LEU A 108 -10.23 7.13 -6.31
N PHE A 109 -10.94 8.23 -6.50
CA PHE A 109 -12.03 8.31 -7.46
C PHE A 109 -11.49 8.17 -8.89
N GLN A 110 -10.43 8.89 -9.24
CA GLN A 110 -9.78 8.79 -10.55
C GLN A 110 -9.27 7.36 -10.83
N TYR A 111 -8.72 6.68 -9.83
CA TYR A 111 -8.35 5.26 -9.97
C TYR A 111 -9.56 4.37 -10.31
N LYS A 112 -10.70 4.57 -9.64
CA LYS A 112 -11.92 3.82 -9.93
C LYS A 112 -12.48 4.13 -11.31
N ILE A 113 -12.46 5.39 -11.74
CA ILE A 113 -12.86 5.79 -13.09
C ILE A 113 -11.98 5.10 -14.14
N ARG A 114 -10.66 5.09 -14.00
CA ARG A 114 -9.75 4.37 -14.90
C ARG A 114 -10.06 2.87 -14.96
N ALA A 115 -10.41 2.26 -13.84
CA ALA A 115 -10.80 0.85 -13.80
C ALA A 115 -12.08 0.57 -14.60
N ILE A 116 -13.11 1.41 -14.49
CA ILE A 116 -14.37 1.23 -15.24
C ILE A 116 -14.27 1.60 -16.72
N THR A 117 -13.36 2.50 -17.09
CA THR A 117 -13.09 2.87 -18.49
C THR A 117 -12.15 1.89 -19.21
N ASN A 118 -11.63 0.90 -18.52
CA ASN A 118 -10.88 -0.19 -19.13
C ASN A 118 -11.83 -1.12 -19.91
N LYS A 119 -11.51 -1.35 -21.20
CA LYS A 119 -12.36 -2.14 -22.14
C LYS A 119 -12.67 -3.56 -21.62
N ASN A 120 -11.68 -4.22 -21.04
CA ASN A 120 -11.86 -5.60 -20.53
C ASN A 120 -12.74 -5.60 -19.29
N LYS A 121 -12.47 -4.70 -18.35
CA LYS A 121 -13.28 -4.56 -17.13
C LYS A 121 -14.73 -4.19 -17.42
N TRP A 122 -14.95 -3.30 -18.37
CA TRP A 122 -16.29 -2.95 -18.85
C TRP A 122 -17.04 -4.19 -19.37
N ARG A 123 -16.37 -5.05 -20.19
CA ARG A 123 -16.97 -6.29 -20.70
C ARG A 123 -17.30 -7.28 -19.57
N GLU A 124 -16.43 -7.42 -18.59
CA GLU A 124 -16.67 -8.28 -17.42
C GLU A 124 -17.91 -7.82 -16.63
N VAL A 125 -18.06 -6.51 -16.43
CA VAL A 125 -19.22 -5.94 -15.73
C VAL A 125 -20.52 -6.17 -16.53
N ILE A 126 -20.50 -5.95 -17.86
CA ILE A 126 -21.66 -6.20 -18.73
C ILE A 126 -22.07 -7.69 -18.71
N ARG A 127 -21.10 -8.61 -18.69
CA ARG A 127 -21.35 -10.06 -18.62
C ARG A 127 -21.74 -10.54 -17.23
N GLY A 128 -21.73 -9.66 -16.21
CA GLY A 128 -22.01 -10.05 -14.83
C GLY A 128 -20.90 -10.86 -14.15
N THR A 129 -19.71 -10.99 -14.78
CA THR A 129 -18.56 -11.72 -14.22
C THR A 129 -17.74 -10.87 -13.26
N ALA A 130 -17.96 -9.56 -13.23
CA ALA A 130 -17.37 -8.65 -12.26
C ALA A 130 -18.37 -7.56 -11.84
N SER A 131 -18.20 -7.05 -10.62
CA SER A 131 -18.97 -5.91 -10.11
C SER A 131 -18.26 -4.58 -10.39
N LEU A 132 -19.04 -3.49 -10.35
CA LEU A 132 -18.48 -2.15 -10.39
C LEU A 132 -17.51 -1.90 -9.22
N PRO A 133 -16.39 -1.22 -9.43
CA PRO A 133 -15.43 -0.87 -8.38
C PRO A 133 -15.99 0.27 -7.52
N THR A 134 -16.89 -0.04 -6.60
CA THR A 134 -17.54 0.91 -5.70
C THR A 134 -16.70 1.25 -4.47
N PHE A 135 -17.04 2.35 -3.80
CA PHE A 135 -16.50 2.70 -2.50
C PHE A 135 -17.17 1.88 -1.39
N ARG A 136 -16.46 1.66 -0.31
CA ARG A 136 -16.99 0.99 0.88
C ARG A 136 -17.42 2.03 1.91
N LEU A 137 -18.37 1.66 2.78
CA LEU A 137 -18.88 2.56 3.83
C LEU A 137 -17.78 3.03 4.82
N ASP A 138 -16.67 2.32 4.92
CA ASP A 138 -15.53 2.69 5.76
C ASP A 138 -14.49 3.58 5.06
N MET A 139 -14.87 4.18 3.93
CA MET A 139 -14.01 5.14 3.24
C MET A 139 -13.65 6.32 4.14
N ALA A 140 -12.52 6.95 3.84
CA ALA A 140 -12.10 8.17 4.51
C ALA A 140 -13.01 9.35 4.12
N ILE A 141 -13.15 10.30 5.04
CA ILE A 141 -13.79 11.59 4.79
C ILE A 141 -12.67 12.53 4.33
N PRO A 142 -12.66 13.03 3.10
CA PRO A 142 -11.69 14.03 2.69
C PRO A 142 -11.96 15.35 3.42
N VAL A 143 -10.89 15.96 3.89
CA VAL A 143 -10.91 17.31 4.45
C VAL A 143 -10.28 18.25 3.44
N ARG A 144 -11.01 19.28 3.07
CA ARG A 144 -10.54 20.19 2.04
C ARG A 144 -9.23 20.89 2.43
N CYS A 145 -8.30 20.89 1.50
CA CYS A 145 -6.98 21.48 1.63
C CYS A 145 -6.84 22.66 0.66
N ASP A 146 -7.50 23.76 0.95
CA ASP A 146 -7.20 25.06 0.33
C ASP A 146 -6.26 25.89 1.22
N LYS A 147 -5.95 27.11 0.82
CA LYS A 147 -5.01 28.01 1.52
C LYS A 147 -5.33 28.27 3.01
N ALA A 148 -6.51 27.86 3.49
CA ALA A 148 -6.95 27.99 4.88
C ALA A 148 -7.11 26.63 5.58
N ARG A 149 -6.25 25.73 5.35
CA ARG A 149 -6.31 24.25 5.49
C ARG A 149 -6.59 23.72 6.88
N MET A 150 -5.83 24.19 7.84
CA MET A 150 -6.11 24.00 9.26
C MET A 150 -6.26 25.39 9.86
N ARG A 151 -7.48 25.82 9.99
CA ARG A 151 -7.76 27.12 10.60
C ARG A 151 -7.49 27.02 12.09
N ARG A 152 -6.97 28.11 12.68
CA ARG A 152 -6.78 28.24 14.12
C ARG A 152 -6.09 27.03 14.75
N LEU A 153 -4.89 26.79 14.26
CA LEU A 153 -4.02 25.83 14.85
C LEU A 153 -3.40 26.40 16.10
N GLU A 154 -3.66 25.79 17.23
CA GLU A 154 -3.13 26.21 18.51
C GLU A 154 -2.41 25.03 19.16
N ARG A 155 -1.16 25.24 19.57
CA ARG A 155 -0.43 24.27 20.37
C ARG A 155 -0.86 24.44 21.83
N MET A 156 -1.25 23.34 22.46
CA MET A 156 -1.67 23.30 23.86
C MET A 156 -0.45 23.12 24.77
N GLU A 157 -0.59 23.46 26.05
CA GLU A 157 0.47 23.32 27.07
C GLU A 157 1.02 21.89 27.19
N ASN A 158 0.16 20.88 27.01
CA ASN A 158 0.54 19.47 27.03
C ASN A 158 1.19 18.96 25.73
N GLY A 159 1.48 19.85 24.78
CA GLY A 159 2.08 19.53 23.49
C GLY A 159 1.09 19.08 22.42
N ASP A 160 -0.17 18.77 22.73
CA ASP A 160 -1.19 18.44 21.74
C ASP A 160 -1.55 19.67 20.90
N VAL A 161 -2.19 19.42 19.76
CA VAL A 161 -2.55 20.48 18.82
C VAL A 161 -4.06 20.55 18.65
N GLN A 162 -4.62 21.74 18.82
CA GLN A 162 -6.01 22.03 18.50
C GLN A 162 -6.12 22.52 17.06
N VAL A 163 -7.08 22.02 16.32
CA VAL A 163 -7.29 22.36 14.91
C VAL A 163 -8.77 22.48 14.57
N GLU A 164 -9.11 23.43 13.72
CA GLU A 164 -10.43 23.58 13.13
C GLU A 164 -10.46 22.83 11.77
N LEU A 165 -11.39 21.90 11.62
CA LEU A 165 -11.52 21.05 10.44
C LEU A 165 -12.56 21.60 9.47
N THR A 166 -12.22 21.76 8.22
CA THR A 166 -13.14 22.15 7.14
C THR A 166 -13.69 20.90 6.44
N ILE A 167 -14.64 20.21 7.09
CA ILE A 167 -15.30 19.01 6.51
C ILE A 167 -16.68 19.29 5.94
N CYS A 168 -17.30 20.37 6.36
CA CYS A 168 -18.58 20.87 5.85
C CYS A 168 -18.60 22.40 5.93
N ARG A 169 -19.62 23.01 5.33
CA ARG A 169 -19.88 24.44 5.52
C ARG A 169 -20.38 24.67 6.95
N LYS A 170 -19.99 25.75 7.61
CA LYS A 170 -20.30 26.10 9.01
C LYS A 170 -21.36 25.24 9.77
N PRO A 171 -21.14 24.94 11.03
CA PRO A 171 -19.97 25.27 11.85
C PRO A 171 -18.81 24.31 11.57
N TYR A 172 -17.58 24.85 11.61
CA TYR A 172 -16.38 24.04 11.47
C TYR A 172 -16.10 23.32 12.81
N PRO A 173 -16.02 21.99 12.83
CA PRO A 173 -15.69 21.29 14.06
C PRO A 173 -14.24 21.55 14.46
N ARG A 174 -14.01 21.80 15.73
CA ARG A 174 -12.68 21.88 16.34
C ARG A 174 -12.36 20.57 17.03
N VAL A 175 -11.15 20.10 16.88
CA VAL A 175 -10.67 18.85 17.48
C VAL A 175 -9.27 19.01 18.05
N VAL A 176 -8.98 18.24 19.10
CA VAL A 176 -7.65 18.11 19.67
C VAL A 176 -7.01 16.86 19.08
N LEU A 177 -5.83 17.02 18.49
CA LEU A 177 -5.01 15.97 17.91
C LEU A 177 -3.91 15.56 18.90
N GLN A 178 -3.75 14.26 19.11
CA GLN A 178 -2.67 13.71 19.91
C GLN A 178 -1.35 13.82 19.15
N THR A 179 -0.42 14.58 19.69
CA THR A 179 0.92 14.78 19.13
C THR A 179 2.03 14.35 20.09
N GLY A 180 1.77 14.21 21.39
CA GLY A 180 2.78 13.85 22.39
C GLY A 180 3.39 12.46 22.26
N ASP A 181 2.71 11.53 21.57
CA ASP A 181 3.21 10.15 21.33
C ASP A 181 3.86 9.96 19.94
N ILE A 182 3.99 11.01 19.15
CA ILE A 182 4.67 10.93 17.86
C ILE A 182 6.18 11.06 18.05
N GLY A 183 6.95 10.15 17.44
CA GLY A 183 8.42 10.21 17.56
C GLY A 183 8.98 11.56 17.11
N GLY A 184 10.09 12.00 17.72
CA GLY A 184 10.66 13.34 17.53
C GLY A 184 10.86 13.77 16.08
N GLY A 185 11.16 12.84 15.17
CA GLY A 185 11.22 13.12 13.73
C GLY A 185 9.88 13.51 13.13
N GLN A 186 8.78 12.90 13.58
CA GLN A 186 7.43 13.24 13.12
C GLN A 186 6.96 14.56 13.73
N GLU A 187 7.36 14.86 14.94
CA GLU A 187 7.06 16.15 15.57
C GLU A 187 7.73 17.31 14.84
N ALA A 188 8.99 17.17 14.47
CA ALA A 188 9.70 18.18 13.66
C ALA A 188 9.05 18.38 12.28
N ILE A 189 8.57 17.29 11.64
CA ILE A 189 7.84 17.38 10.38
C ILE A 189 6.49 18.08 10.59
N LEU A 190 5.78 17.72 11.64
CA LEU A 190 4.50 18.37 11.97
C LEU A 190 4.70 19.86 12.20
N ALA A 191 5.69 20.28 12.99
CA ALA A 191 6.02 21.67 13.19
C ALA A 191 6.24 22.40 11.85
N ARG A 192 7.04 21.85 10.95
CA ARG A 192 7.29 22.44 9.62
C ARG A 192 6.02 22.51 8.75
N LEU A 193 5.12 21.52 8.86
CA LEU A 193 3.85 21.55 8.15
C LEU A 193 2.90 22.61 8.71
N LEU A 194 3.01 22.92 10.00
CA LEU A 194 2.15 23.84 10.72
C LEU A 194 2.64 25.30 10.59
N ASP A 195 3.95 25.52 10.60
CA ASP A 195 4.57 26.84 10.45
C ASP A 195 4.50 27.38 9.02
N ASN A 196 3.90 26.61 8.12
CA ASN A 196 3.82 26.99 6.72
C ASN A 196 2.77 28.10 6.51
N THR A 197 3.14 29.32 6.83
CA THR A 197 2.37 30.55 6.66
C THR A 197 2.20 30.98 5.19
N GLY A 198 2.42 30.04 4.25
CA GLY A 198 2.24 30.27 2.82
C GLY A 198 3.53 30.53 2.04
N ASN A 199 4.65 30.74 2.69
CA ASN A 199 5.98 30.79 2.08
C ASN A 199 6.66 29.44 2.23
N ASP A 200 6.92 28.77 1.12
CA ASP A 200 7.50 27.41 1.02
C ASP A 200 8.99 27.37 1.38
N LEU A 201 9.38 28.03 2.47
CA LEU A 201 10.76 28.10 2.95
C LEU A 201 11.33 26.73 3.36
N THR A 202 10.44 25.78 3.71
CA THR A 202 10.85 24.43 4.17
C THR A 202 10.81 23.37 3.07
N GLY A 203 10.28 23.70 1.89
CA GLY A 203 10.05 22.73 0.83
C GLY A 203 8.97 21.67 1.11
N TYR A 204 8.32 21.70 2.30
CA TYR A 204 7.26 20.76 2.67
C TYR A 204 5.91 21.28 2.20
N ARG A 205 5.14 20.46 1.47
CA ARG A 205 3.82 20.83 0.94
C ARG A 205 2.75 19.91 1.48
N GLN A 206 1.73 20.48 2.08
CA GLN A 206 0.52 19.75 2.43
C GLN A 206 -0.27 19.41 1.16
N ARG A 207 -0.79 18.17 1.05
CA ARG A 207 -1.56 17.73 -0.11
C ARG A 207 -3.02 17.47 0.21
N VAL A 208 -3.30 16.39 0.93
CA VAL A 208 -4.66 15.93 1.21
C VAL A 208 -4.77 15.59 2.69
N PHE A 209 -5.88 15.97 3.29
CA PHE A 209 -6.25 15.54 4.61
C PHE A 209 -7.46 14.62 4.53
N GLU A 210 -7.44 13.56 5.32
CA GLU A 210 -8.52 12.59 5.40
C GLU A 210 -8.82 12.21 6.85
N ILE A 211 -10.10 12.11 7.20
CA ILE A 211 -10.52 11.60 8.50
C ILE A 211 -11.03 10.18 8.32
N LYS A 212 -10.51 9.24 9.09
CA LYS A 212 -10.92 7.84 9.03
C LYS A 212 -11.20 7.28 10.42
N GLN A 213 -12.28 6.53 10.54
CA GLN A 213 -12.59 5.78 11.74
C GLN A 213 -11.94 4.40 11.69
N GLU A 214 -11.20 4.05 12.72
CA GLU A 214 -10.70 2.69 12.88
C GLU A 214 -11.85 1.77 13.30
N ARG A 215 -12.14 0.75 12.48
CA ARG A 215 -13.32 -0.12 12.64
C ARG A 215 -13.43 -0.79 14.01
N GLN A 216 -12.32 -1.00 14.69
CA GLN A 216 -12.28 -1.83 15.89
C GLN A 216 -12.31 -1.08 17.18
N THR A 217 -11.58 0.03 17.19
CA THR A 217 -11.46 0.88 18.37
C THR A 217 -12.49 1.99 18.33
N SER A 218 -13.19 2.14 17.20
CA SER A 218 -14.06 3.28 16.89
C SER A 218 -13.35 4.63 17.02
N LYS A 219 -12.02 4.64 17.12
CA LYS A 219 -11.22 5.86 17.23
C LYS A 219 -11.15 6.55 15.90
N TRP A 220 -11.18 7.86 15.92
CA TRP A 220 -11.02 8.69 14.74
C TRP A 220 -9.59 9.18 14.61
N TRP A 221 -9.09 9.19 13.37
CA TRP A 221 -7.74 9.58 13.00
C TRP A 221 -7.78 10.58 11.88
N LEU A 222 -6.94 11.60 11.96
CA LEU A 222 -6.63 12.51 10.87
C LEU A 222 -5.37 12.01 10.15
N TYR A 223 -5.46 11.83 8.86
CA TYR A 223 -4.35 11.50 7.97
C TYR A 223 -3.95 12.77 7.22
N ILE A 224 -2.69 13.15 7.34
CA ILE A 224 -2.09 14.30 6.69
C ILE A 224 -1.15 13.79 5.62
N THR A 225 -1.52 13.94 4.35
CA THR A 225 -0.63 13.65 3.22
C THR A 225 0.15 14.91 2.89
N TYR A 226 1.46 14.79 2.83
CA TYR A 226 2.38 15.87 2.51
C TYR A 226 3.48 15.39 1.58
N ASP A 227 4.15 16.31 0.88
CA ASP A 227 5.35 16.01 0.13
C ASP A 227 6.54 16.88 0.57
N LEU A 228 7.72 16.34 0.35
CA LEU A 228 8.99 16.99 0.62
C LEU A 228 9.93 16.76 -0.56
N PRO A 229 10.93 17.64 -0.75
CA PRO A 229 11.96 17.43 -1.75
C PRO A 229 12.66 16.08 -1.53
N ALA A 230 12.93 15.34 -2.59
CA ALA A 230 13.77 14.16 -2.48
C ALA A 230 15.19 14.59 -2.04
N PRO A 231 15.85 13.82 -1.15
CA PRO A 231 17.24 14.10 -0.82
C PRO A 231 18.08 14.15 -2.09
N GLN A 232 19.00 15.11 -2.15
CA GLN A 232 19.97 15.14 -3.24
C GLN A 232 20.91 13.94 -3.06
N THR A 233 21.05 13.15 -4.11
CA THR A 233 21.91 11.97 -4.16
C THR A 233 23.39 12.41 -4.21
N GLY A 234 23.95 12.82 -3.07
CA GLY A 234 25.29 13.40 -3.06
C GLY A 234 26.45 12.40 -3.04
N LYS A 235 26.23 11.10 -2.82
CA LYS A 235 27.30 10.10 -2.66
C LYS A 235 26.98 8.69 -3.16
N ALA A 236 25.82 8.45 -3.70
CA ALA A 236 25.44 7.11 -4.19
C ALA A 236 26.03 6.87 -5.58
N ASP A 237 26.83 5.82 -5.71
CA ASP A 237 27.45 5.43 -6.97
C ASP A 237 26.46 4.57 -7.78
N PRO A 238 26.02 5.02 -8.97
CA PRO A 238 25.08 4.27 -9.80
C PRO A 238 25.63 2.91 -10.29
N ASP A 239 26.94 2.72 -10.30
CA ASP A 239 27.59 1.47 -10.66
C ASP A 239 27.68 0.48 -9.49
N VAL A 240 27.43 0.95 -8.27
CA VAL A 240 27.35 0.10 -7.08
C VAL A 240 25.91 -0.36 -6.87
N VAL A 241 25.70 -1.67 -7.07
CA VAL A 241 24.39 -2.30 -7.06
C VAL A 241 24.24 -3.26 -5.90
N VAL A 242 23.14 -3.14 -5.18
CA VAL A 242 22.70 -4.09 -4.16
C VAL A 242 21.61 -4.97 -4.76
N GLY A 243 21.87 -6.28 -4.83
CA GLY A 243 20.93 -7.31 -5.21
C GLY A 243 20.21 -7.87 -3.98
N VAL A 244 18.90 -7.99 -4.07
CA VAL A 244 18.04 -8.45 -2.98
C VAL A 244 17.21 -9.64 -3.44
N ASP A 245 17.57 -10.83 -2.96
CA ASP A 245 16.77 -12.04 -3.12
C ASP A 245 15.74 -12.15 -2.01
N VAL A 246 14.49 -12.41 -2.37
CA VAL A 246 13.36 -12.52 -1.44
C VAL A 246 12.88 -13.96 -1.38
N GLY A 247 13.28 -14.65 -0.32
CA GLY A 247 13.01 -16.07 -0.13
C GLY A 247 11.98 -16.39 0.95
N TYR A 248 11.57 -17.66 0.98
CA TYR A 248 10.69 -18.18 2.02
C TYR A 248 11.46 -18.68 3.25
N ALA A 249 12.55 -19.38 3.05
CA ALA A 249 13.37 -19.95 4.12
C ALA A 249 14.21 -18.85 4.80
N VAL A 250 14.84 -18.02 3.98
CA VAL A 250 15.49 -16.76 4.38
C VAL A 250 14.67 -15.64 3.77
N PRO A 251 13.95 -14.85 4.58
CA PRO A 251 13.05 -13.82 4.08
C PRO A 251 13.73 -12.84 3.14
N LEU A 252 15.02 -12.62 3.32
CA LEU A 252 15.77 -11.64 2.58
C LEU A 252 17.26 -11.99 2.62
N TYR A 253 17.86 -12.07 1.45
CA TYR A 253 19.29 -12.17 1.26
C TYR A 253 19.79 -11.01 0.40
N VAL A 254 20.87 -10.36 0.82
CA VAL A 254 21.40 -9.17 0.17
C VAL A 254 22.86 -9.38 -0.18
N ALA A 255 23.27 -8.97 -1.35
CA ALA A 255 24.66 -8.97 -1.78
C ALA A 255 24.98 -7.69 -2.57
N ILE A 256 26.27 -7.36 -2.66
CA ILE A 256 26.76 -6.19 -3.41
C ILE A 256 27.66 -6.62 -4.56
N ASN A 257 27.71 -5.83 -5.64
CA ASN A 257 28.51 -6.17 -6.83
C ASN A 257 30.01 -5.87 -6.68
N ASN A 258 30.38 -4.84 -5.94
CA ASN A 258 31.75 -4.35 -5.81
C ASN A 258 32.54 -4.99 -4.65
N GLY A 259 32.09 -6.12 -4.11
CA GLY A 259 32.74 -6.79 -2.99
C GLY A 259 32.07 -8.08 -2.57
N HIS A 260 32.41 -8.54 -1.37
CA HIS A 260 31.82 -9.76 -0.78
C HIS A 260 30.84 -9.47 0.35
N ALA A 261 30.51 -8.20 0.59
CA ALA A 261 29.55 -7.81 1.62
C ALA A 261 28.18 -8.43 1.34
N ARG A 262 27.58 -8.99 2.37
CA ARG A 262 26.30 -9.67 2.31
C ARG A 262 25.55 -9.56 3.64
N LEU A 263 24.24 -9.62 3.55
CA LEU A 263 23.34 -9.62 4.71
C LEU A 263 22.27 -10.70 4.50
N GLY A 264 22.11 -11.59 5.45
CA GLY A 264 21.06 -12.62 5.41
C GLY A 264 20.18 -12.52 6.66
N TRP A 265 18.90 -12.44 6.47
CA TRP A 265 17.94 -12.47 7.55
C TRP A 265 17.43 -13.89 7.76
N ARG A 266 17.65 -14.44 8.95
CA ARG A 266 17.15 -15.76 9.32
C ARG A 266 15.67 -15.68 9.67
N GLN A 267 14.89 -16.63 9.15
CA GLN A 267 13.44 -16.72 9.32
C GLN A 267 12.97 -16.87 10.78
N PHE A 268 13.86 -17.20 11.69
CA PHE A 268 13.53 -17.65 13.05
C PHE A 268 13.78 -16.59 14.14
N ASP A 269 13.69 -15.34 13.79
CA ASP A 269 13.66 -14.28 14.79
C ASP A 269 12.39 -14.36 15.67
N ALA A 270 12.36 -13.59 16.75
CA ALA A 270 11.21 -13.57 17.68
C ALA A 270 9.91 -13.19 16.99
N LEU A 271 9.99 -12.31 15.98
CA LEU A 271 8.82 -11.81 15.25
C LEU A 271 8.27 -12.88 14.29
N GLY A 272 9.14 -13.60 13.57
CA GLY A 272 8.74 -14.74 12.73
C GLY A 272 8.10 -15.88 13.53
N ARG A 273 8.64 -16.19 14.71
CA ARG A 273 8.02 -17.16 15.65
C ARG A 273 6.65 -16.69 16.11
N ARG A 274 6.51 -15.39 16.43
CA ARG A 274 5.22 -14.81 16.82
C ARG A 274 4.18 -14.91 15.70
N ILE A 275 4.55 -14.59 14.47
CA ILE A 275 3.66 -14.69 13.30
C ILE A 275 3.16 -16.12 13.13
N ARG A 276 4.04 -17.12 13.17
CA ARG A 276 3.65 -18.54 13.07
C ARG A 276 2.71 -18.97 14.19
N LYS A 277 2.99 -18.59 15.44
CA LYS A 277 2.09 -18.87 16.57
C LYS A 277 0.69 -18.29 16.33
N LEU A 278 0.58 -17.05 15.88
CA LEU A 278 -0.71 -16.42 15.55
C LEU A 278 -1.42 -17.13 14.39
N GLN A 279 -0.71 -17.54 13.36
CA GLN A 279 -1.27 -18.31 12.24
C GLN A 279 -1.84 -19.66 12.69
N THR A 280 -1.11 -20.37 13.54
CA THR A 280 -1.60 -21.64 14.14
C THR A 280 -2.87 -21.40 14.94
N GLN A 281 -2.94 -20.34 15.74
CA GLN A 281 -4.16 -19.98 16.48
C GLN A 281 -5.35 -19.68 15.56
N VAL A 282 -5.14 -18.97 14.43
CA VAL A 282 -6.19 -18.72 13.43
C VAL A 282 -6.70 -20.05 12.85
N LEU A 283 -5.79 -20.95 12.48
CA LEU A 283 -6.16 -22.26 11.91
C LEU A 283 -6.93 -23.11 12.93
N ALA A 284 -6.46 -23.19 14.16
CA ALA A 284 -7.14 -23.91 15.24
C ALA A 284 -8.56 -23.34 15.47
N ARG A 285 -8.70 -22.03 15.48
CA ARG A 285 -10.01 -21.37 15.65
C ARG A 285 -10.95 -21.65 14.49
N ARG A 286 -10.47 -21.58 13.25
CA ARG A 286 -11.26 -21.91 12.05
C ARG A 286 -11.73 -23.36 12.09
N ARG A 287 -10.84 -24.31 12.41
CA ARG A 287 -11.18 -25.74 12.56
C ARG A 287 -12.23 -25.97 13.65
N SER A 288 -12.11 -25.29 14.78
CA SER A 288 -13.11 -25.37 15.87
C SER A 288 -14.48 -24.86 15.43
N ILE A 289 -14.55 -23.79 14.67
CA ILE A 289 -15.80 -23.25 14.14
C ILE A 289 -16.40 -24.22 13.12
N GLN A 290 -15.60 -24.80 12.24
CA GLN A 290 -16.04 -25.79 11.23
C GLN A 290 -16.54 -27.09 11.88
N ARG A 291 -15.83 -27.66 12.88
CA ARG A 291 -16.23 -28.88 13.60
C ARG A 291 -17.52 -28.69 14.39
N GLY A 292 -17.82 -27.46 14.82
CA GLY A 292 -19.09 -27.15 15.49
C GLY A 292 -20.33 -27.28 14.60
N GLY A 293 -20.16 -27.67 13.33
CA GLY A 293 -21.18 -28.23 12.41
C GLY A 293 -22.36 -27.29 12.04
N ARG A 294 -22.36 -26.05 12.50
CA ARG A 294 -23.54 -25.17 12.38
C ARG A 294 -23.35 -23.92 11.52
N VAL A 295 -22.18 -23.73 10.93
CA VAL A 295 -21.91 -22.50 10.17
C VAL A 295 -21.14 -22.84 8.90
N ASN A 296 -21.83 -22.86 7.79
CA ASN A 296 -21.18 -22.71 6.50
C ASN A 296 -20.78 -21.24 6.34
N ILE A 297 -19.50 -20.93 6.53
CA ILE A 297 -18.96 -19.56 6.52
C ILE A 297 -19.17 -18.89 5.15
N SER A 298 -19.25 -19.70 4.08
CA SER A 298 -19.47 -19.21 2.72
C SER A 298 -20.91 -18.74 2.46
N HIS A 299 -21.87 -19.18 3.29
CA HIS A 299 -23.28 -18.83 3.19
C HIS A 299 -23.81 -18.07 4.41
N ALA A 300 -22.96 -17.40 5.16
CA ALA A 300 -23.35 -16.53 6.26
C ALA A 300 -24.12 -15.32 5.73
N THR A 301 -25.40 -15.54 5.41
CA THR A 301 -26.34 -14.50 5.02
C THR A 301 -26.69 -13.58 6.21
N ALA A 302 -27.29 -12.44 5.95
CA ALA A 302 -27.74 -11.49 6.97
C ALA A 302 -28.64 -12.10 8.06
N ARG A 303 -29.24 -13.26 7.82
CA ARG A 303 -30.10 -14.00 8.75
C ARG A 303 -29.35 -14.87 9.77
N SER A 304 -28.04 -15.02 9.64
CA SER A 304 -27.25 -15.91 10.52
C SER A 304 -27.00 -15.37 11.93
N GLY A 305 -27.72 -14.36 12.36
CA GLY A 305 -27.78 -13.86 13.72
C GLY A 305 -26.45 -13.36 14.32
N HIS A 306 -26.52 -12.77 15.48
CA HIS A 306 -25.35 -12.20 16.20
C HIS A 306 -24.27 -13.24 16.55
N GLY A 307 -24.59 -14.54 16.56
CA GLY A 307 -23.69 -15.63 16.95
C GLY A 307 -22.51 -15.83 15.99
N VAL A 308 -22.69 -15.69 14.67
CA VAL A 308 -21.64 -15.88 13.66
C VAL A 308 -20.59 -14.77 13.76
N LYS A 309 -21.02 -13.53 13.82
CA LYS A 309 -20.10 -12.39 14.00
C LYS A 309 -19.26 -12.53 15.27
N ARG A 310 -19.88 -12.93 16.38
CA ARG A 310 -19.17 -13.18 17.65
C ARG A 310 -18.14 -14.31 17.54
N LYS A 311 -18.46 -15.39 16.82
CA LYS A 311 -17.54 -16.52 16.63
C LYS A 311 -16.36 -16.17 15.72
N LEU A 312 -16.59 -15.34 14.69
CA LEU A 312 -15.55 -14.91 13.74
C LEU A 312 -14.66 -13.77 14.25
N LEU A 313 -15.18 -12.91 15.14
CA LEU A 313 -14.44 -11.76 15.67
C LEU A 313 -13.06 -12.09 16.24
N PRO A 314 -12.85 -13.17 17.04
CA PRO A 314 -11.52 -13.54 17.49
C PRO A 314 -10.56 -13.87 16.36
N THR A 315 -11.06 -14.48 15.27
CA THR A 315 -10.25 -14.78 14.09
C THR A 315 -9.80 -13.51 13.37
N GLU A 316 -10.69 -12.55 13.26
CA GLU A 316 -10.35 -11.24 12.67
C GLU A 316 -9.32 -10.48 13.51
N ILE A 317 -9.45 -10.51 14.83
CA ILE A 317 -8.48 -9.89 15.75
C ILE A 317 -7.09 -10.53 15.59
N LEU A 318 -7.02 -11.87 15.53
CA LEU A 318 -5.78 -12.58 15.32
C LEU A 318 -5.17 -12.26 13.95
N GLN A 319 -6.00 -12.22 12.89
CA GLN A 319 -5.53 -11.87 11.55
C GLN A 319 -4.89 -10.50 11.52
N ARG A 320 -5.44 -9.52 12.21
CA ARG A 320 -4.86 -8.17 12.31
C ARG A 320 -3.55 -8.11 13.08
N ARG A 321 -3.42 -8.94 14.12
CA ARG A 321 -2.14 -9.07 14.84
C ARG A 321 -1.06 -9.64 13.92
N ILE A 322 -1.43 -10.59 13.06
CA ILE A 322 -0.56 -11.11 12.00
C ILE A 322 -0.19 -10.00 11.03
N ASP A 323 -1.18 -9.23 10.56
CA ASP A 323 -0.98 -8.14 9.61
C ASP A 323 -0.02 -7.07 10.14
N LYS A 324 -0.19 -6.66 11.40
CA LYS A 324 0.71 -5.72 12.08
C LYS A 324 2.11 -6.31 12.27
N ALA A 325 2.22 -7.59 12.61
CA ALA A 325 3.50 -8.26 12.78
C ALA A 325 4.28 -8.34 11.46
N TYR A 326 3.62 -8.68 10.34
CA TYR A 326 4.23 -8.62 9.00
C TYR A 326 4.63 -7.20 8.60
N GLN A 327 3.80 -6.21 8.88
CA GLN A 327 4.15 -4.82 8.62
C GLN A 327 5.42 -4.41 9.37
N THR A 328 5.53 -4.76 10.65
CA THR A 328 6.72 -4.48 11.46
C THR A 328 7.94 -5.21 10.88
N LEU A 329 7.81 -6.50 10.53
CA LEU A 329 8.88 -7.27 9.91
C LEU A 329 9.36 -6.63 8.61
N ASN A 330 8.44 -6.31 7.70
CA ASN A 330 8.78 -5.70 6.42
C ASN A 330 9.42 -4.31 6.58
N HIS A 331 9.03 -3.53 7.60
CA HIS A 331 9.70 -2.27 7.92
C HIS A 331 11.14 -2.48 8.41
N GLN A 332 11.39 -3.50 9.23
CA GLN A 332 12.74 -3.85 9.70
C GLN A 332 13.59 -4.36 8.55
N LEU A 333 13.10 -5.32 7.77
CA LEU A 333 13.81 -5.87 6.61
C LEU A 333 14.18 -4.77 5.61
N SER A 334 13.21 -3.95 5.21
CA SER A 334 13.47 -2.87 4.26
C SER A 334 14.42 -1.81 4.81
N ALA A 335 14.38 -1.50 6.13
CA ALA A 335 15.35 -0.59 6.75
C ALA A 335 16.76 -1.16 6.66
N SER A 336 16.94 -2.44 7.03
CA SER A 336 18.26 -3.11 6.98
C SER A 336 18.87 -3.12 5.57
N VAL A 337 18.06 -3.28 4.52
CA VAL A 337 18.55 -3.19 3.14
C VAL A 337 19.00 -1.78 2.79
N ILE A 338 18.24 -0.77 3.19
CA ILE A 338 18.61 0.62 2.93
C ILE A 338 19.88 1.01 3.69
N ASP A 339 20.00 0.62 4.95
CA ASP A 339 21.20 0.86 5.76
C ASP A 339 22.41 0.17 5.11
N PHE A 340 22.28 -1.10 4.72
CA PHE A 340 23.30 -1.82 3.99
C PHE A 340 23.71 -1.11 2.68
N ALA A 341 22.75 -0.66 1.89
CA ALA A 341 23.04 0.06 0.63
C ALA A 341 23.76 1.38 0.88
N ARG A 342 23.37 2.14 1.91
CA ARG A 342 24.02 3.39 2.30
C ARG A 342 25.43 3.18 2.81
N ASP A 343 25.64 2.19 3.67
CA ASP A 343 26.95 1.88 4.25
C ASP A 343 27.98 1.49 3.17
N HIS A 344 27.50 0.98 2.04
CA HIS A 344 28.34 0.59 0.90
C HIS A 344 28.29 1.57 -0.28
N GLY A 345 27.63 2.73 -0.14
CA GLY A 345 27.57 3.77 -1.18
C GLY A 345 26.79 3.36 -2.43
N ALA A 346 25.88 2.39 -2.32
CA ALA A 346 25.13 1.89 -3.46
C ALA A 346 24.12 2.91 -4.00
N GLY A 347 24.12 3.11 -5.33
CA GLY A 347 23.16 3.96 -6.04
C GLY A 347 21.95 3.20 -6.54
N VAL A 348 22.00 1.87 -6.59
CA VAL A 348 20.94 1.04 -7.12
C VAL A 348 20.62 -0.13 -6.19
N ILE A 349 19.34 -0.42 -6.00
CA ILE A 349 18.83 -1.65 -5.38
C ILE A 349 18.02 -2.40 -6.44
N GLN A 350 18.42 -3.62 -6.75
CA GLN A 350 17.71 -4.53 -7.67
C GLN A 350 17.04 -5.67 -6.91
N VAL A 351 15.75 -5.89 -7.18
CA VAL A 351 14.91 -6.92 -6.54
C VAL A 351 14.16 -7.69 -7.63
N GLU A 352 13.87 -8.97 -7.42
CA GLU A 352 13.04 -9.73 -8.35
C GLU A 352 11.63 -9.15 -8.47
N ASP A 353 11.12 -9.03 -9.72
CA ASP A 353 9.72 -8.71 -9.99
C ASP A 353 8.85 -9.95 -9.79
N LEU A 354 8.22 -10.03 -8.62
CA LEU A 354 7.35 -11.13 -8.25
C LEU A 354 5.87 -10.89 -8.58
N GLU A 355 5.51 -9.82 -9.31
CA GLU A 355 4.11 -9.53 -9.65
C GLU A 355 3.51 -10.61 -10.56
N GLY A 356 4.30 -11.18 -11.49
CA GLY A 356 3.88 -12.30 -12.34
C GLY A 356 3.74 -13.64 -11.62
N LEU A 357 4.49 -13.86 -10.54
CA LEU A 357 4.45 -15.11 -9.76
C LEU A 357 3.16 -15.26 -8.91
N LYS A 358 2.36 -14.23 -8.79
CA LYS A 358 1.15 -14.25 -7.97
C LYS A 358 0.13 -15.29 -8.44
N GLU A 359 0.05 -15.53 -9.73
CA GLU A 359 -0.85 -16.53 -10.33
C GLU A 359 -0.33 -17.95 -10.08
N GLU A 360 0.96 -18.18 -10.21
CA GLU A 360 1.60 -19.49 -9.95
C GLU A 360 1.61 -19.86 -8.46
N LEU A 361 1.68 -18.87 -7.58
CA LEU A 361 1.64 -19.05 -6.13
C LEU A 361 0.23 -19.10 -5.57
N THR A 362 -0.80 -18.86 -6.40
CA THR A 362 -2.21 -18.94 -6.00
C THR A 362 -2.54 -20.38 -5.59
N GLY A 363 -2.90 -20.58 -4.34
CA GLY A 363 -3.16 -21.91 -3.77
C GLY A 363 -1.99 -22.52 -3.00
N THR A 364 -0.77 -21.98 -3.11
CA THR A 364 0.35 -22.42 -2.30
C THR A 364 0.35 -21.78 -0.91
N TYR A 365 0.95 -22.47 0.07
CA TYR A 365 1.14 -21.95 1.43
C TYR A 365 1.91 -20.62 1.46
N ILE A 366 2.78 -20.41 0.49
CA ILE A 366 3.66 -19.24 0.34
C ILE A 366 2.87 -18.04 -0.18
N GLY A 367 2.14 -18.18 -1.27
CA GLY A 367 1.38 -17.08 -1.89
C GLY A 367 0.27 -16.53 -1.00
N ALA A 368 -0.30 -17.37 -0.12
CA ALA A 368 -1.35 -16.97 0.81
C ALA A 368 -0.82 -16.26 2.08
N ARG A 369 0.47 -16.34 2.39
CA ARG A 369 0.99 -15.99 3.73
C ARG A 369 2.13 -15.00 3.75
N TRP A 370 2.90 -14.87 2.69
CA TRP A 370 3.99 -13.90 2.61
C TRP A 370 3.51 -12.58 1.98
N ARG A 371 3.86 -11.47 2.60
CA ARG A 371 3.49 -10.14 2.11
C ARG A 371 4.67 -9.48 1.39
N TYR A 372 5.25 -10.16 0.40
CA TYR A 372 6.39 -9.66 -0.37
C TYR A 372 6.05 -8.37 -1.14
N HIS A 373 4.85 -8.23 -1.70
CA HIS A 373 4.42 -6.99 -2.36
C HIS A 373 4.51 -5.77 -1.41
N GLN A 374 4.15 -5.94 -0.12
CA GLN A 374 4.32 -4.89 0.88
C GLN A 374 5.80 -4.59 1.14
N LEU A 375 6.67 -5.62 1.16
CA LEU A 375 8.12 -5.45 1.29
C LEU A 375 8.70 -4.68 0.10
N HIS A 376 8.31 -5.02 -1.13
CA HIS A 376 8.69 -4.29 -2.34
C HIS A 376 8.30 -2.81 -2.27
N GLN A 377 7.06 -2.54 -1.89
CA GLN A 377 6.61 -1.16 -1.69
C GLN A 377 7.45 -0.41 -0.64
N PHE A 378 7.80 -1.09 0.45
CA PHE A 378 8.63 -0.49 1.50
C PHE A 378 10.07 -0.26 1.06
N LEU A 379 10.65 -1.17 0.31
CA LEU A 379 11.98 -1.00 -0.30
C LEU A 379 11.96 0.17 -1.28
N LYS A 380 10.99 0.20 -2.18
CA LYS A 380 10.86 1.24 -3.20
C LYS A 380 10.82 2.64 -2.60
N TYR A 381 9.84 2.91 -1.70
CA TYR A 381 9.72 4.26 -1.17
C TYR A 381 10.91 4.66 -0.29
N LYS A 382 11.49 3.71 0.47
CA LYS A 382 12.67 3.99 1.29
C LYS A 382 13.92 4.21 0.45
N ALA A 383 14.12 3.47 -0.65
CA ALA A 383 15.19 3.71 -1.60
C ALA A 383 15.06 5.13 -2.20
N GLU A 384 13.86 5.48 -2.67
CA GLU A 384 13.56 6.82 -3.18
C GLU A 384 13.83 7.92 -2.14
N GLU A 385 13.49 7.68 -0.87
CA GLU A 385 13.76 8.61 0.26
C GLU A 385 15.25 8.82 0.52
N ASN A 386 16.09 7.85 0.19
CA ASN A 386 17.54 7.90 0.36
C ASN A 386 18.28 8.20 -0.95
N GLY A 387 17.53 8.53 -2.03
CA GLY A 387 18.10 8.85 -3.32
C GLY A 387 18.72 7.66 -4.05
N ILE A 388 18.37 6.44 -3.63
CA ILE A 388 18.81 5.19 -4.25
C ILE A 388 17.77 4.78 -5.30
N GLU A 389 18.20 4.38 -6.49
CA GLU A 389 17.33 3.89 -7.53
C GLU A 389 16.83 2.48 -7.16
N PHE A 390 15.52 2.26 -7.26
CA PHE A 390 14.90 0.94 -7.09
C PHE A 390 14.54 0.35 -8.45
N ARG A 391 15.05 -0.85 -8.76
CA ARG A 391 14.77 -1.59 -9.98
C ARG A 391 14.13 -2.94 -9.65
N ALA A 392 13.00 -3.26 -10.27
CA ALA A 392 12.45 -4.60 -10.29
C ALA A 392 12.94 -5.29 -11.57
N VAL A 393 13.51 -6.48 -11.45
CA VAL A 393 14.10 -7.25 -12.55
C VAL A 393 13.37 -8.58 -12.72
N ASN A 394 13.34 -9.10 -13.94
CA ASN A 394 12.70 -10.37 -14.25
C ASN A 394 13.37 -11.52 -13.46
N PRO A 395 12.59 -12.30 -12.67
CA PRO A 395 13.14 -13.37 -11.82
C PRO A 395 13.68 -14.59 -12.61
N ARG A 396 13.47 -14.60 -13.93
CA ARG A 396 13.84 -15.74 -14.75
C ARG A 396 15.34 -16.02 -14.67
N PHE A 397 15.70 -17.24 -14.26
CA PHE A 397 17.07 -17.74 -14.12
C PHE A 397 17.97 -17.03 -13.09
N THR A 398 17.52 -16.04 -12.37
CA THR A 398 18.31 -15.35 -11.36
C THR A 398 18.92 -16.32 -10.33
N SER A 399 18.18 -17.34 -9.92
CA SER A 399 18.67 -18.37 -8.99
C SER A 399 19.46 -19.50 -9.68
N ARG A 400 19.30 -19.70 -11.01
CA ARG A 400 19.95 -20.80 -11.76
C ARG A 400 21.25 -20.39 -12.44
N ARG A 401 21.45 -19.10 -12.68
CA ARG A 401 22.67 -18.55 -13.25
C ARG A 401 23.78 -18.58 -12.22
N CYS A 402 24.95 -19.05 -12.58
CA CYS A 402 26.14 -18.95 -11.77
C CYS A 402 26.62 -17.50 -11.68
N SER A 403 26.70 -16.94 -10.49
CA SER A 403 27.16 -15.56 -10.27
C SER A 403 28.65 -15.35 -10.59
N LYS A 404 29.44 -16.44 -10.69
CA LYS A 404 30.88 -16.40 -11.03
C LYS A 404 31.13 -16.43 -12.55
N CYS A 405 30.54 -17.39 -13.28
CA CYS A 405 30.85 -17.59 -14.69
C CYS A 405 29.67 -17.33 -15.66
N GLY A 406 28.48 -17.06 -15.14
CA GLY A 406 27.30 -16.79 -15.94
C GLY A 406 26.58 -18.02 -16.50
N HIS A 407 27.11 -19.24 -16.38
CA HIS A 407 26.46 -20.46 -16.87
C HIS A 407 25.11 -20.68 -16.17
N ILE A 408 24.08 -21.05 -16.94
CA ILE A 408 22.75 -21.38 -16.44
C ILE A 408 22.66 -22.87 -16.16
N ASN A 409 22.57 -23.24 -14.89
CA ASN A 409 22.34 -24.62 -14.45
C ASN A 409 20.85 -24.97 -14.53
N VAL A 410 20.43 -25.58 -15.63
CA VAL A 410 19.02 -25.94 -15.86
C VAL A 410 18.53 -26.96 -14.85
N ALA A 411 19.40 -27.88 -14.40
CA ALA A 411 19.06 -28.91 -13.43
C ALA A 411 18.80 -28.32 -12.02
N PHE A 412 19.25 -27.10 -11.73
CA PHE A 412 19.01 -26.42 -10.47
C PHE A 412 17.62 -25.75 -10.46
N ASP A 413 16.59 -26.55 -10.67
CA ASP A 413 15.20 -26.12 -10.67
C ASP A 413 14.60 -26.07 -9.24
N ARG A 414 13.32 -25.76 -9.15
CA ARG A 414 12.61 -25.70 -7.88
C ARG A 414 12.51 -27.08 -7.22
N ALA A 415 12.26 -28.14 -8.00
CA ALA A 415 12.14 -29.50 -7.49
C ALA A 415 13.46 -29.97 -6.89
N TYR A 416 14.58 -29.72 -7.58
CA TYR A 416 15.92 -29.97 -7.06
C TYR A 416 16.18 -29.24 -5.76
N ARG A 417 15.88 -27.93 -5.70
CA ARG A 417 16.09 -27.12 -4.50
C ARG A 417 15.26 -27.60 -3.32
N ASP A 418 13.99 -27.97 -3.55
CA ASP A 418 13.10 -28.46 -2.48
C ASP A 418 13.53 -29.83 -1.96
N ALA A 419 14.05 -30.71 -2.81
CA ALA A 419 14.60 -32.03 -2.44
C ALA A 419 15.93 -31.95 -1.67
N HIS A 420 16.75 -30.92 -1.92
CA HIS A 420 18.08 -30.76 -1.32
C HIS A 420 18.14 -29.67 -0.22
N ARG A 421 16.99 -29.28 0.31
CA ARG A 421 16.92 -28.40 1.50
C ARG A 421 17.15 -29.20 2.77
N GLU A 422 18.23 -28.87 3.47
CA GLU A 422 18.45 -29.37 4.83
C GLU A 422 17.68 -28.49 5.82
N ASN A 423 16.88 -29.09 6.69
CA ASN A 423 16.28 -28.55 7.94
C ASN A 423 16.31 -26.99 8.10
N GLY A 424 15.60 -26.28 7.22
CA GLY A 424 15.49 -24.82 7.30
C GLY A 424 16.67 -24.03 6.75
N LYS A 425 17.64 -24.68 6.11
CA LYS A 425 18.71 -24.05 5.33
C LYS A 425 18.28 -23.94 3.86
N THR A 426 18.89 -23.03 3.13
CA THR A 426 18.75 -22.92 1.69
C THR A 426 19.51 -24.05 0.99
N ALA A 427 19.12 -24.40 -0.23
CA ALA A 427 19.84 -25.38 -1.01
C ALA A 427 21.24 -24.85 -1.39
N ARG A 428 22.18 -25.74 -1.55
CA ARG A 428 23.52 -25.39 -2.03
C ARG A 428 23.50 -25.34 -3.56
N PHE A 429 23.92 -24.23 -4.12
CA PHE A 429 24.12 -24.08 -5.57
C PHE A 429 25.51 -24.59 -5.95
N ILE A 430 25.58 -25.45 -6.96
CA ILE A 430 26.84 -25.94 -7.52
C ILE A 430 26.81 -25.71 -9.03
N CYS A 431 27.80 -25.00 -9.56
CA CYS A 431 27.90 -24.74 -10.98
C CYS A 431 28.56 -25.92 -11.71
N PRO A 432 27.89 -26.57 -12.68
CA PRO A 432 28.49 -27.68 -13.41
C PRO A 432 29.64 -27.26 -14.35
N GLN A 433 29.67 -25.97 -14.74
CA GLN A 433 30.68 -25.46 -15.68
C GLN A 433 32.00 -25.06 -15.00
N CYS A 434 31.95 -24.41 -13.83
CA CYS A 434 33.17 -23.87 -13.21
C CYS A 434 33.39 -24.36 -11.78
N GLY A 435 32.60 -25.28 -11.27
CA GLY A 435 32.70 -25.83 -9.93
C GLY A 435 32.39 -24.85 -8.79
N PHE A 436 31.90 -23.64 -9.09
CA PHE A 436 31.55 -22.65 -8.06
C PHE A 436 30.45 -23.18 -7.17
N GLU A 437 30.67 -23.11 -5.85
CA GLU A 437 29.72 -23.52 -4.85
C GLU A 437 29.33 -22.36 -3.95
N ALA A 438 28.03 -22.20 -3.67
CA ALA A 438 27.53 -21.17 -2.78
C ALA A 438 26.16 -21.54 -2.20
N ASP A 439 25.73 -20.82 -1.20
CA ASP A 439 24.32 -20.77 -0.80
C ASP A 439 23.48 -20.27 -1.98
N ALA A 440 22.32 -20.89 -2.24
CA ALA A 440 21.47 -20.56 -3.39
C ALA A 440 20.96 -19.11 -3.33
N ASP A 441 20.56 -18.65 -2.14
CA ASP A 441 20.05 -17.31 -1.96
C ASP A 441 21.18 -16.27 -2.12
N TYR A 442 22.41 -16.61 -1.69
CA TYR A 442 23.59 -15.79 -1.96
C TYR A 442 23.91 -15.70 -3.46
N ASN A 443 23.85 -16.82 -4.17
CA ASN A 443 24.07 -16.84 -5.61
C ASN A 443 23.01 -16.00 -6.34
N ALA A 444 21.73 -16.10 -5.94
CA ALA A 444 20.64 -15.29 -6.48
C ALA A 444 20.85 -13.80 -6.20
N ALA A 445 21.14 -13.44 -4.95
CA ALA A 445 21.42 -12.04 -4.58
C ALA A 445 22.61 -11.44 -5.34
N ARG A 446 23.67 -12.24 -5.59
CA ARG A 446 24.83 -11.81 -6.41
C ARG A 446 24.46 -11.59 -7.88
N ASN A 447 23.59 -12.42 -8.44
CA ASN A 447 23.09 -12.21 -9.78
C ASN A 447 22.22 -10.94 -9.83
N LEU A 448 21.36 -10.73 -8.85
CA LEU A 448 20.57 -9.51 -8.74
C LEU A 448 21.43 -8.25 -8.49
N ALA A 449 22.62 -8.39 -7.92
CA ALA A 449 23.56 -7.29 -7.79
C ALA A 449 24.29 -6.94 -9.10
N THR A 450 24.12 -7.73 -10.17
CA THR A 450 24.78 -7.49 -11.44
C THR A 450 24.01 -6.48 -12.28
N LEU A 451 24.66 -5.45 -12.80
CA LEU A 451 24.08 -4.52 -13.76
C LEU A 451 23.66 -5.28 -15.02
N ASP A 452 22.55 -4.84 -15.64
CA ASP A 452 22.02 -5.40 -16.88
C ASP A 452 21.82 -6.92 -16.86
N ILE A 453 21.49 -7.46 -15.69
CA ILE A 453 21.37 -8.91 -15.45
C ILE A 453 20.41 -9.60 -16.43
N GLU A 454 19.33 -8.93 -16.83
CA GLU A 454 18.36 -9.47 -17.79
C GLU A 454 19.01 -9.72 -19.17
N ALA A 455 19.74 -8.74 -19.67
CA ALA A 455 20.46 -8.86 -20.93
C ALA A 455 21.54 -9.94 -20.87
N LEU A 456 22.26 -10.06 -19.75
CA LEU A 456 23.26 -11.10 -19.53
C LEU A 456 22.64 -12.51 -19.50
N ILE A 457 21.46 -12.65 -18.89
CA ILE A 457 20.70 -13.91 -18.87
C ILE A 457 20.24 -14.26 -20.28
N GLU A 458 19.70 -13.32 -21.05
CA GLU A 458 19.27 -13.54 -22.43
C GLU A 458 20.42 -13.97 -23.32
N ALA A 459 21.55 -13.27 -23.24
CA ALA A 459 22.75 -13.63 -23.98
C ALA A 459 23.26 -15.04 -23.62
N GLN A 460 23.21 -15.42 -22.36
CA GLN A 460 23.64 -16.74 -21.91
C GLN A 460 22.64 -17.83 -22.30
N CYS A 461 21.35 -17.56 -22.30
CA CYS A 461 20.31 -18.46 -22.84
C CYS A 461 20.59 -18.75 -24.32
N ALA A 462 20.87 -17.71 -25.12
CA ALA A 462 21.20 -17.89 -26.55
C ALA A 462 22.45 -18.76 -26.75
N ARG A 463 23.52 -18.54 -25.97
CA ARG A 463 24.75 -19.34 -26.02
C ARG A 463 24.53 -20.81 -25.66
N GLN A 464 23.63 -21.11 -24.75
CA GLN A 464 23.31 -22.47 -24.29
C GLN A 464 22.14 -23.12 -25.06
N GLY A 465 21.57 -22.44 -26.08
CA GLY A 465 20.43 -22.95 -26.85
C GLY A 465 19.14 -23.12 -26.03
N LEU A 466 18.96 -22.34 -24.94
CA LEU A 466 17.80 -22.41 -24.09
C LEU A 466 16.65 -21.57 -24.67
N THR A 467 15.58 -22.23 -25.11
CA THR A 467 14.37 -21.54 -25.59
C THR A 467 13.48 -21.01 -24.46
N LYS A 468 12.58 -20.07 -24.81
CA LYS A 468 11.62 -19.52 -23.85
C LYS A 468 10.69 -20.58 -23.21
N ASP A 469 10.48 -21.68 -23.90
CA ASP A 469 9.55 -22.75 -23.55
C ASP A 469 10.22 -23.95 -22.85
N ALA A 470 11.54 -23.92 -22.65
CA ALA A 470 12.33 -25.05 -22.10
C ALA A 470 12.25 -25.13 -20.57
N LEU A 471 11.17 -24.64 -19.96
CA LEU A 471 11.00 -24.53 -18.48
C LEU A 471 9.56 -24.61 -18.05
#